data_ab6f10c76ff67718590606e3317376f1
#
_entry.id   ab6f10c76ff67718590606e3317376f1
#
_cell.length_a   1.000
_cell.length_b   1.000
_cell.length_c   1.000
_cell.angle_alpha   90.00
_cell.angle_beta   90.00
_cell.angle_gamma   90.00
#
_symmetry.space_group_name_H-M   'P 1'
#
loop_
_entity.id
_entity.type
_entity.pdbx_description
1 polymer ?
#
loop_
_entity_poly.entity_id
_entity_poly.type
_entity_poly.pdbx_seq_one_letter_code
_entity_poly.pdbx_strand_id
1 'polypeptide(L)'
;VQVGVPDPSMQIELPMIELFGRGGALKSSWYGDCLPTRDFPILIDHYLKGRLDLDGFVSETVGLDGVEEAFARMQRGEVLRSVVVL
;
A
#
# COMPACT_ATOMS: atom_id res chain seq x y z
N VAL A 1 -11.61 -6.98 1.87
CA VAL A 1 -10.91 -5.95 2.66
C VAL A 1 -10.68 -4.75 1.76
N GLN A 2 -11.00 -3.55 2.26
CA GLN A 2 -10.70 -2.30 1.57
C GLN A 2 -9.28 -1.85 1.97
N VAL A 3 -8.41 -1.72 0.97
CA VAL A 3 -7.05 -1.22 1.11
C VAL A 3 -6.94 0.08 0.33
N GLY A 4 -6.28 1.06 0.90
CA GLY A 4 -6.18 2.40 0.34
C GLY A 4 -7.28 3.34 0.85
N VAL A 5 -6.99 4.64 0.80
CA VAL A 5 -7.90 5.69 1.25
C VAL A 5 -8.82 6.08 0.10
N PRO A 6 -10.14 5.89 0.22
CA PRO A 6 -11.07 6.31 -0.82
C PRO A 6 -11.24 7.83 -0.83
N ASP A 7 -11.67 8.37 -1.96
CA ASP A 7 -12.16 9.75 -2.02
C ASP A 7 -13.38 9.90 -1.11
N PRO A 8 -13.51 11.05 -0.39
CA PRO A 8 -14.64 11.26 0.53
C PRO A 8 -16.03 11.16 -0.10
N SER A 9 -16.14 11.35 -1.42
CA SER A 9 -17.40 11.23 -2.16
C SER A 9 -17.71 9.80 -2.60
N MET A 10 -16.75 8.87 -2.52
CA MET A 10 -16.97 7.49 -2.93
C MET A 10 -17.95 6.77 -2.03
N GLN A 11 -18.91 6.11 -2.66
CA GLN A 11 -19.90 5.29 -2.00
C GLN A 11 -19.97 3.92 -2.68
N ILE A 12 -20.31 2.89 -1.91
CA ILE A 12 -20.56 1.55 -2.44
C ILE A 12 -21.96 1.09 -2.04
N GLU A 13 -22.61 0.41 -2.96
CA GLU A 13 -23.85 -0.33 -2.65
C GLU A 13 -23.48 -1.76 -2.29
N LEU A 14 -23.97 -2.22 -1.15
CA LEU A 14 -23.77 -3.60 -0.69
C LEU A 14 -25.09 -4.33 -0.64
N PRO A 15 -25.25 -5.45 -1.37
CA PRO A 15 -26.41 -6.32 -1.24
C PRO A 15 -26.36 -7.03 0.12
N MET A 16 -27.01 -6.44 1.10
CA MET A 16 -26.93 -6.86 2.51
C MET A 16 -27.34 -8.31 2.73
N ILE A 17 -28.34 -8.80 1.99
CA ILE A 17 -28.79 -10.21 2.13
C ILE A 17 -27.72 -11.19 1.65
N GLU A 18 -26.98 -10.86 0.60
CA GLU A 18 -25.89 -11.70 0.13
C GLU A 18 -24.72 -11.69 1.11
N LEU A 19 -24.37 -10.51 1.63
CA LEU A 19 -23.34 -10.37 2.64
C LEU A 19 -23.66 -11.20 3.89
N PHE A 20 -24.90 -11.11 4.36
CA PHE A 20 -25.39 -11.88 5.49
C PHE A 20 -25.38 -13.39 5.21
N GLY A 21 -25.92 -13.81 4.06
CA GLY A 21 -26.03 -15.23 3.69
C GLY A 21 -24.68 -15.93 3.51
N ARG A 22 -23.64 -15.17 3.14
CA ARG A 22 -22.26 -15.69 3.01
C ARG A 22 -21.45 -15.59 4.31
N GLY A 23 -22.02 -15.01 5.37
CA GLY A 23 -21.26 -14.72 6.60
C GLY A 23 -20.11 -13.74 6.36
N GLY A 24 -20.29 -12.83 5.40
CA GLY A 24 -19.24 -11.90 4.97
C GLY A 24 -19.16 -10.67 5.87
N ALA A 25 -18.05 -9.95 5.72
CA ALA A 25 -17.84 -8.64 6.33
C ALA A 25 -17.07 -7.72 5.38
N LEU A 26 -17.40 -6.43 5.40
CA LEU A 26 -16.55 -5.40 4.83
C LEU A 26 -15.69 -4.83 5.94
N LYS A 27 -14.37 -4.91 5.77
CA LYS A 27 -13.40 -4.41 6.73
C LYS A 27 -12.40 -3.50 6.03
N SER A 28 -12.12 -2.34 6.62
CA SER A 28 -11.01 -1.48 6.18
C SER A 28 -9.68 -1.99 6.72
N SER A 29 -8.61 -1.64 6.01
CA SER A 29 -7.23 -1.86 6.46
C SER A 29 -6.50 -0.51 6.43
N TRP A 30 -6.53 0.17 7.54
CA TRP A 30 -5.78 1.41 7.73
C TRP A 30 -4.38 1.06 8.21
N TYR A 31 -3.35 1.30 7.37
CA TYR A 31 -1.96 0.90 7.67
C TYR A 31 -1.83 -0.59 8.06
N GLY A 32 -2.71 -1.46 7.56
CA GLY A 32 -2.75 -2.86 7.99
C GLY A 32 -3.14 -3.05 9.45
N ASP A 33 -3.83 -2.05 10.07
CA ASP A 33 -4.11 -2.00 11.53
C ASP A 33 -2.83 -2.10 12.39
N CYS A 34 -1.69 -1.64 11.86
CA CYS A 34 -0.41 -1.75 12.56
C CYS A 34 -0.26 -0.67 13.65
N LEU A 35 0.54 -1.02 14.65
CA LEU A 35 1.09 -0.07 15.62
C LEU A 35 2.55 0.20 15.22
N PRO A 36 2.87 1.38 14.62
CA PRO A 36 4.20 1.64 14.04
C PRO A 36 5.37 1.38 15.00
N THR A 37 5.22 1.76 16.26
CA THR A 37 6.26 1.56 17.28
C THR A 37 6.52 0.09 17.61
N ARG A 38 5.53 -0.78 17.43
CA ARG A 38 5.66 -2.23 17.62
C ARG A 38 6.06 -2.93 16.33
N ASP A 39 5.37 -2.62 15.25
CA ASP A 39 5.40 -3.45 14.05
C ASP A 39 6.54 -3.08 13.10
N PHE A 40 6.96 -1.81 13.04
CA PHE A 40 8.10 -1.43 12.21
C PHE A 40 9.41 -2.08 12.63
N PRO A 41 9.78 -2.16 13.91
CA PRO A 41 10.95 -2.93 14.32
C PRO A 41 10.88 -4.40 13.90
N ILE A 42 9.70 -5.02 13.95
CA ILE A 42 9.49 -6.40 13.52
C ILE A 42 9.71 -6.55 12.01
N LEU A 43 9.16 -5.63 11.21
CA LEU A 43 9.35 -5.63 9.76
C LEU A 43 10.82 -5.42 9.37
N ILE A 44 11.52 -4.52 10.07
CA ILE A 44 12.95 -4.30 9.86
C ILE A 44 13.75 -5.56 10.20
N ASP A 45 13.44 -6.23 11.31
CA ASP A 45 14.09 -7.50 11.67
C ASP A 45 13.86 -8.59 10.60
N HIS A 46 12.65 -8.67 10.04
CA HIS A 46 12.37 -9.57 8.94
C HIS A 46 13.16 -9.23 7.67
N TYR A 47 13.27 -7.96 7.34
CA TYR A 47 14.08 -7.50 6.21
C TYR A 47 15.56 -7.87 6.41
N LEU A 48 16.14 -7.52 7.57
CA LEU A 48 17.55 -7.82 7.89
C LEU A 48 17.86 -9.32 7.90
N LYS A 49 16.87 -10.16 8.20
CA LYS A 49 16.99 -11.63 8.15
C LYS A 49 16.67 -12.24 6.78
N GLY A 50 16.45 -11.43 5.77
CA GLY A 50 16.10 -11.88 4.42
C GLY A 50 14.73 -12.56 4.30
N ARG A 51 13.81 -12.31 5.25
CA ARG A 51 12.44 -12.87 5.26
C ARG A 51 11.42 -11.92 4.61
N LEU A 52 11.79 -10.69 4.40
CA LEU A 52 10.98 -9.64 3.77
C LEU A 52 11.84 -8.96 2.71
N ASP A 53 11.47 -9.12 1.45
CA ASP A 53 12.15 -8.48 0.33
C ASP A 53 11.58 -7.07 0.12
N LEU A 54 12.18 -6.07 0.77
CA LEU A 54 11.82 -4.67 0.54
C LEU A 54 12.50 -4.10 -0.70
N ASP A 55 13.67 -4.61 -1.06
CA ASP A 55 14.42 -4.13 -2.22
C ASP A 55 13.67 -4.44 -3.52
N GLY A 56 12.99 -5.57 -3.59
CA GLY A 56 12.13 -5.96 -4.71
C GLY A 56 10.94 -5.02 -4.97
N PHE A 57 10.57 -4.17 -4.00
CA PHE A 57 9.53 -3.16 -4.19
C PHE A 57 10.06 -1.87 -4.82
N VAL A 58 11.38 -1.62 -4.79
CA VAL A 58 11.99 -0.44 -5.40
C VAL A 58 12.16 -0.69 -6.89
N SER A 59 11.30 -0.07 -7.70
CA SER A 59 11.36 -0.22 -9.16
C SER A 59 12.49 0.61 -9.77
N GLU A 60 12.79 1.75 -9.16
CA GLU A 60 13.79 2.69 -9.66
C GLU A 60 14.25 3.67 -8.59
N THR A 61 15.40 4.26 -8.83
CA THR A 61 15.90 5.42 -8.11
C THR A 61 15.99 6.62 -9.05
N VAL A 62 15.59 7.80 -8.59
CA VAL A 62 15.57 9.03 -9.38
C VAL A 62 16.22 10.17 -8.59
N GLY A 63 16.87 11.11 -9.27
CA GLY A 63 17.25 12.38 -8.69
C GLY A 63 16.07 13.35 -8.62
N LEU A 64 16.28 14.52 -8.00
CA LEU A 64 15.23 15.54 -7.88
C LEU A 64 14.65 15.97 -9.23
N ASP A 65 15.45 16.03 -10.27
CA ASP A 65 15.01 16.41 -11.62
C ASP A 65 14.05 15.39 -12.25
N GLY A 66 14.07 14.16 -11.78
CA GLY A 66 13.23 13.06 -12.28
C GLY A 66 11.88 12.89 -11.58
N VAL A 67 11.57 13.69 -10.57
CA VAL A 67 10.41 13.48 -9.68
C VAL A 67 9.09 13.59 -10.43
N GLU A 68 8.92 14.58 -11.31
CA GLU A 68 7.67 14.76 -12.07
C GLU A 68 7.38 13.57 -13.00
N GLU A 69 8.41 13.08 -13.69
CA GLU A 69 8.26 11.90 -14.56
C GLU A 69 8.02 10.62 -13.73
N ALA A 70 8.61 10.52 -12.55
CA ALA A 70 8.35 9.41 -11.64
C ALA A 70 6.87 9.39 -11.19
N PHE A 71 6.28 10.53 -10.89
CA PHE A 71 4.85 10.63 -10.61
C PHE A 71 3.98 10.24 -11.82
N ALA A 72 4.36 10.68 -13.01
CA ALA A 72 3.64 10.32 -14.23
C ALA A 72 3.67 8.79 -14.46
N ARG A 73 4.82 8.14 -14.27
CA ARG A 73 4.96 6.68 -14.37
C ARG A 73 4.14 5.95 -13.31
N MET A 74 4.13 6.47 -12.08
CA MET A 74 3.31 5.93 -11.00
C MET A 74 1.82 5.98 -11.36
N GLN A 75 1.33 7.10 -11.92
CA GLN A 75 -0.06 7.24 -12.36
C GLN A 75 -0.43 6.26 -13.49
N ARG A 76 0.53 5.94 -14.38
CA ARG A 76 0.36 4.94 -15.43
C ARG A 76 0.47 3.48 -14.94
N GLY A 77 0.85 3.28 -13.66
CA GLY A 77 1.03 1.95 -13.09
C GLY A 77 2.29 1.22 -13.59
N GLU A 78 3.28 1.95 -14.10
CA GLU A 78 4.51 1.38 -14.67
C GLU A 78 5.55 1.02 -13.61
N VAL A 79 5.42 1.58 -12.41
CA VAL A 79 6.35 1.39 -11.29
C VAL A 79 5.60 1.07 -10.01
N LEU A 80 6.20 0.25 -9.16
CA LEU A 80 5.68 -0.01 -7.82
C LEU A 80 6.11 1.12 -6.86
N ARG A 81 7.38 1.47 -6.91
CA ARG A 81 7.96 2.50 -6.04
C ARG A 81 9.17 3.14 -6.69
N SER A 82 9.15 4.45 -6.78
CA SER A 82 10.31 5.27 -7.13
C SER A 82 10.91 5.87 -5.85
N VAL A 83 12.21 5.76 -5.69
CA VAL A 83 12.94 6.33 -4.54
C VAL A 83 13.75 7.52 -5.01
N VAL A 84 13.54 8.68 -4.38
CA VAL A 84 14.33 9.88 -4.66
C VAL A 84 15.63 9.83 -3.85
N VAL A 85 16.76 9.97 -4.53
CA VAL A 85 18.07 10.07 -3.90
C VAL A 85 18.52 11.52 -4.00
N LEU A 86 18.88 12.11 -2.85
CA LEU A 86 19.34 13.50 -2.71
C LEU A 86 20.86 13.59 -2.80
#